data_21bbf01f1a45966d26de9e08cbf00a30
#
_entry.id   21bbf01f1a45966d26de9e08cbf00a30
#
_cell.length_a   1.000
_cell.length_b   1.000
_cell.length_c   1.000
_cell.angle_alpha   90.00
_cell.angle_beta   90.00
_cell.angle_gamma   90.00
#
_symmetry.space_group_name_H-M   'P 1'
#
loop_
_entity.id
_entity.type
_entity.pdbx_description
1 polymer ?
#
loop_
_entity_poly.entity_id
_entity_poly.type
_entity_poly.pdbx_seq_one_letter_code
_entity_poly.pdbx_strand_id
1 'polypeptide(L)'
;VIIEPGARSVQTYERIKSLAKDIGITKVRVVANKIRDDSDREFIRSRIPADDLLGFISYDAEVIDADRRGLSPYDVSPRAVEEIRAIKARIDET
;
A
#
# COMPACT_ATOMS: atom_id res chain seq x y z
N VAL A 1 5.87 3.00 -3.36
CA VAL A 1 4.70 3.84 -3.70
C VAL A 1 3.52 3.39 -2.86
N ILE A 2 2.88 4.32 -2.20
CA ILE A 2 1.67 4.08 -1.43
C ILE A 2 0.48 4.61 -2.22
N ILE A 3 -0.51 3.76 -2.47
CA ILE A 3 -1.73 4.14 -3.19
C ILE A 3 -2.97 3.82 -2.36
N GLU A 4 -4.09 4.43 -2.72
CA GLU A 4 -5.39 4.19 -2.13
C GLU A 4 -6.33 3.62 -3.20
N PRO A 5 -7.43 2.92 -2.81
CA PRO A 5 -8.42 2.49 -3.80
C PRO A 5 -9.05 3.69 -4.50
N GLY A 6 -8.84 3.80 -5.79
CA GLY A 6 -9.39 4.88 -6.60
C GLY A 6 -8.63 5.04 -7.90
N ALA A 7 -9.33 5.55 -8.92
CA ALA A 7 -8.76 5.72 -10.25
C ALA A 7 -7.57 6.69 -10.28
N ARG A 8 -7.63 7.75 -9.47
CA ARG A 8 -6.57 8.74 -9.42
C ARG A 8 -5.25 8.15 -8.90
N SER A 9 -5.33 7.32 -7.85
CA SER A 9 -4.15 6.66 -7.29
C SER A 9 -3.54 5.69 -8.28
N VAL A 10 -4.36 4.96 -9.03
CA VAL A 10 -3.90 4.04 -10.07
C VAL A 10 -3.21 4.82 -11.19
N GLN A 11 -3.75 5.96 -11.60
CA GLN A 11 -3.11 6.83 -12.60
C GLN A 11 -1.75 7.33 -12.12
N THR A 12 -1.64 7.69 -10.84
CA THR A 12 -0.37 8.10 -10.25
C THR A 12 0.65 6.97 -10.31
N TYR A 13 0.24 5.75 -9.96
CA TYR A 13 1.11 4.57 -10.05
C TYR A 13 1.60 4.35 -11.49
N GLU A 14 0.70 4.40 -12.48
CA GLU A 14 1.05 4.21 -13.88
C GLU A 14 2.05 5.25 -14.36
N ARG A 15 1.88 6.50 -13.93
CA ARG A 15 2.80 7.60 -14.27
C ARG A 15 4.18 7.37 -13.65
N ILE A 16 4.22 6.97 -12.38
CA ILE A 16 5.49 6.68 -11.69
C ILE A 16 6.20 5.52 -12.37
N LYS A 17 5.47 4.48 -12.73
CA LYS A 17 6.05 3.31 -13.41
C LYS A 17 6.64 3.69 -14.77
N SER A 18 5.96 4.53 -15.53
CA SER A 18 6.43 5.03 -16.81
C SER A 18 7.73 5.85 -16.65
N LEU A 19 7.75 6.77 -15.68
CA LEU A 19 8.94 7.59 -15.39
C LEU A 19 10.11 6.74 -14.93
N ALA A 20 9.86 5.74 -14.09
CA ALA A 20 10.89 4.83 -13.62
C ALA A 20 11.52 4.06 -14.78
N LYS A 21 10.71 3.61 -15.72
CA LYS A 21 11.17 2.90 -16.92
C LYS A 21 12.08 3.80 -17.76
N ASP A 22 11.74 5.08 -17.90
CA ASP A 22 12.51 6.03 -18.70
C ASP A 22 13.92 6.24 -18.15
N ILE A 23 14.11 6.08 -16.84
CA ILE A 23 15.43 6.21 -16.19
C ILE A 23 16.08 4.87 -15.88
N GLY A 24 15.55 3.77 -16.43
CA GLY A 24 16.15 2.45 -16.31
C GLY A 24 15.77 1.66 -15.05
N ILE A 25 14.79 2.14 -14.29
CA ILE A 25 14.29 1.40 -13.12
C ILE A 25 13.17 0.47 -13.57
N THR A 26 13.36 -0.85 -13.37
CA THR A 26 12.40 -1.86 -13.80
C THR A 26 11.49 -2.36 -12.68
N LYS A 27 11.85 -2.12 -11.42
CA LYS A 27 11.06 -2.57 -10.27
C LYS A 27 10.41 -1.39 -9.59
N VAL A 28 9.08 -1.38 -9.57
CA VAL A 28 8.27 -0.43 -8.81
C VAL A 28 7.42 -1.24 -7.84
N ARG A 29 7.51 -0.94 -6.56
CA ARG A 29 6.77 -1.64 -5.51
C ARG A 29 5.65 -0.76 -4.98
N VAL A 30 4.50 -1.38 -4.70
CA VAL A 30 3.28 -0.67 -4.32
C VAL A 30 2.71 -1.26 -3.03
N VAL A 31 2.31 -0.37 -2.14
CA VAL A 31 1.53 -0.72 -0.96
C VAL A 31 0.16 -0.06 -1.11
N ALA A 32 -0.90 -0.85 -1.02
CA ALA A 32 -2.27 -0.34 -1.08
C ALA A 32 -2.75 -0.02 0.33
N ASN A 33 -3.04 1.26 0.58
CA ASN A 33 -3.46 1.77 1.88
C ASN A 33 -4.98 2.00 1.92
N LYS A 34 -5.53 2.13 3.09
CA LYS A 34 -6.97 2.43 3.32
C LYS A 34 -7.92 1.42 2.68
N ILE A 35 -7.55 0.14 2.75
CA ILE A 35 -8.41 -0.95 2.26
C ILE A 35 -9.53 -1.18 3.27
N ARG A 36 -10.77 -1.03 2.84
CA ARG A 36 -11.95 -1.16 3.69
C ARG A 36 -12.61 -2.53 3.60
N ASP A 37 -12.58 -3.15 2.42
CA ASP A 37 -13.24 -4.42 2.16
C ASP A 37 -12.62 -5.17 0.98
N ASP A 38 -13.17 -6.33 0.63
CA ASP A 38 -12.69 -7.13 -0.48
C ASP A 38 -12.87 -6.45 -1.84
N SER A 39 -13.87 -5.59 -1.97
CA SER A 39 -14.08 -4.81 -3.18
C SER A 39 -12.88 -3.90 -3.47
N ASP A 40 -12.34 -3.25 -2.44
CA ASP A 40 -11.13 -2.44 -2.58
C ASP A 40 -9.93 -3.28 -2.99
N ARG A 41 -9.78 -4.49 -2.40
CA ARG A 41 -8.69 -5.42 -2.76
C ARG A 41 -8.79 -5.86 -4.21
N GLU A 42 -9.99 -6.22 -4.65
CA GLU A 42 -10.24 -6.63 -6.04
C GLU A 42 -9.94 -5.49 -7.02
N PHE A 43 -10.33 -4.27 -6.68
CA PHE A 43 -10.02 -3.10 -7.51
C PHE A 43 -8.52 -2.95 -7.69
N ILE A 44 -7.75 -3.02 -6.60
CA ILE A 44 -6.29 -2.90 -6.65
C ILE A 44 -5.67 -4.05 -7.45
N ARG A 45 -6.10 -5.29 -7.20
CA ARG A 45 -5.57 -6.47 -7.91
C ARG A 45 -5.86 -6.42 -9.41
N SER A 46 -6.96 -5.82 -9.81
CA SER A 46 -7.32 -5.69 -11.22
C SER A 46 -6.47 -4.65 -11.96
N ARG A 47 -5.84 -3.74 -11.23
CA ARG A 47 -5.09 -2.61 -11.80
C ARG A 47 -3.59 -2.71 -11.60
N ILE A 48 -3.14 -3.38 -10.55
CA ILE A 48 -1.73 -3.46 -10.17
C ILE A 48 -1.24 -4.89 -10.36
N PRO A 49 -0.15 -5.12 -11.11
CA PRO A 49 0.43 -6.46 -11.23
C PRO A 49 0.83 -7.03 -9.87
N ALA A 50 0.59 -8.33 -9.66
CA ALA A 50 0.89 -8.99 -8.40
C ALA A 50 2.37 -8.88 -8.02
N ASP A 51 3.27 -8.86 -9.00
CA ASP A 51 4.70 -8.73 -8.77
C ASP A 51 5.09 -7.37 -8.21
N ASP A 52 4.30 -6.34 -8.50
CA ASP A 52 4.56 -4.98 -8.01
C ASP A 52 3.88 -4.72 -6.66
N LEU A 53 2.89 -5.52 -6.29
CA LEU A 53 2.10 -5.32 -5.09
C LEU A 53 2.75 -5.98 -3.88
N LEU A 54 3.19 -5.18 -2.92
CA LEU A 54 3.78 -5.69 -1.67
C LEU A 54 2.73 -6.15 -0.67
N GLY A 55 1.63 -5.45 -0.58
CA GLY A 55 0.58 -5.81 0.36
C GLY A 55 -0.48 -4.73 0.53
N PHE A 56 -1.39 -4.99 1.45
CA PHE A 56 -2.51 -4.10 1.76
C PHE A 56 -2.43 -3.63 3.20
N ILE A 57 -2.78 -2.37 3.44
CA ILE A 57 -2.98 -1.84 4.78
C ILE A 57 -4.47 -1.50 4.90
N SER A 58 -5.14 -2.11 5.87
CA SER A 58 -6.57 -1.92 6.09
C SER A 58 -6.88 -0.54 6.63
N TYR A 59 -8.05 -0.03 6.26
CA TYR A 59 -8.60 1.17 6.87
C TYR A 59 -8.96 0.83 8.32
N ASP A 60 -8.34 1.53 9.25
CA ASP A 60 -8.51 1.27 10.68
C ASP A 60 -8.71 2.61 11.40
N ALA A 61 -9.85 2.74 12.06
CA ALA A 61 -10.18 3.96 12.80
C ALA A 61 -9.20 4.23 13.93
N GLU A 62 -8.65 3.18 14.55
CA GLU A 62 -7.64 3.34 15.60
C GLU A 62 -6.35 3.94 15.07
N VAL A 63 -5.93 3.56 13.87
CA VAL A 63 -4.74 4.12 13.21
C VAL A 63 -4.96 5.59 12.90
N ILE A 64 -6.13 5.95 12.39
CA ILE A 64 -6.47 7.33 12.07
C ILE A 64 -6.51 8.17 13.34
N ASP A 65 -7.12 7.66 14.40
CA ASP A 65 -7.18 8.35 15.69
C ASP A 65 -5.77 8.52 16.29
N ALA A 66 -4.93 7.49 16.20
CA ALA A 66 -3.56 7.55 16.67
C ALA A 66 -2.76 8.63 15.94
N ASP A 67 -2.90 8.74 14.62
CA ASP A 67 -2.24 9.76 13.83
C ASP A 67 -2.70 11.17 14.27
N ARG A 68 -4.00 11.34 14.47
CA ARG A 68 -4.58 12.60 14.94
C ARG A 68 -4.06 13.01 16.32
N ARG A 69 -3.80 12.02 17.21
CA ARG A 69 -3.29 12.25 18.55
C ARG A 69 -1.76 12.26 18.63
N GLY A 70 -1.09 12.06 17.49
CA GLY A 70 0.36 12.01 17.44
C GLY A 70 0.98 10.72 17.97
N LEU A 71 0.19 9.64 18.03
CA LEU A 71 0.65 8.33 18.48
C LEU A 71 1.06 7.46 17.30
N SER A 72 1.98 6.53 17.54
CA SER A 72 2.37 5.55 16.52
C SER A 72 1.28 4.49 16.34
N PRO A 73 0.95 4.09 15.09
CA PRO A 73 0.06 2.95 14.86
C PRO A 73 0.54 1.66 15.53
N TYR A 74 1.85 1.49 15.72
CA TYR A 74 2.42 0.35 16.43
C TYR A 74 1.95 0.24 17.87
N ASP A 75 1.60 1.37 18.50
CA ASP A 75 1.21 1.40 19.90
C ASP A 75 -0.28 1.12 20.10
N VAL A 76 -1.11 1.27 19.05
CA VAL A 76 -2.56 1.24 19.21
C VAL A 76 -3.27 0.18 18.36
N SER A 77 -2.63 -0.36 17.31
CA SER A 77 -3.27 -1.32 16.42
C SER A 77 -2.39 -2.53 16.14
N PRO A 78 -2.65 -3.68 16.79
CA PRO A 78 -1.93 -4.94 16.48
C PRO A 78 -2.10 -5.36 15.03
N ARG A 79 -3.25 -5.09 14.42
CA ARG A 79 -3.53 -5.40 13.03
C ARG A 79 -2.61 -4.62 12.09
N ALA A 80 -2.42 -3.32 12.35
CA ALA A 80 -1.52 -2.50 11.56
C ALA A 80 -0.08 -2.99 11.66
N VAL A 81 0.35 -3.41 12.84
CA VAL A 81 1.69 -3.97 13.07
C VAL A 81 1.90 -5.22 12.22
N GLU A 82 0.94 -6.14 12.21
CA GLU A 82 1.04 -7.38 11.43
C GLU A 82 1.08 -7.10 9.93
N GLU A 83 0.25 -6.19 9.45
CA GLU A 83 0.22 -5.82 8.03
C GLU A 83 1.55 -5.19 7.60
N ILE A 84 2.11 -4.31 8.42
CA ILE A 84 3.40 -3.68 8.14
C ILE A 84 4.52 -4.71 8.16
N ARG A 85 4.51 -5.64 9.11
CA ARG A 85 5.49 -6.73 9.16
C ARG A 85 5.44 -7.61 7.92
N ALA A 86 4.26 -7.93 7.44
CA ALA A 86 4.09 -8.73 6.23
C ALA A 86 4.68 -8.01 5.00
N ILE A 87 4.45 -6.71 4.89
CA ILE A 87 5.00 -5.89 3.82
C ILE A 87 6.52 -5.84 3.91
N LYS A 88 7.06 -5.63 5.10
CA LYS A 88 8.51 -5.62 5.33
C LYS A 88 9.15 -6.95 4.94
N ALA A 89 8.53 -8.07 5.30
CA ALA A 89 9.02 -9.39 4.93
C ALA A 89 9.11 -9.55 3.41
N ARG A 90 8.14 -9.06 2.67
CA ARG A 90 8.18 -9.11 1.21
C ARG A 90 9.25 -8.21 0.61
N ILE A 91 9.49 -7.06 1.21
CA ILE A 91 10.60 -6.19 0.79
C ILE A 91 11.93 -6.89 1.00
N ASP A 92 12.11 -7.54 2.15
CA ASP A 92 13.35 -8.24 2.50
C ASP A 92 13.61 -9.45 1.59
N GLU A 93 12.57 -10.06 1.01
CA GLU A 93 12.68 -11.16 0.05
C GLU A 93 13.16 -10.72 -1.34
N THR A 94 13.06 -9.44 -1.63
CA THR A 94 13.43 -8.89 -2.93
C THR A 94 14.77 -8.17 -2.88
#